data_75882888bab1c56582227525dcfb9d34
#
_entry.id   75882888bab1c56582227525dcfb9d34
#
_cell.length_a   1.000
_cell.length_b   1.000
_cell.length_c   1.000
_cell.angle_alpha   90.00
_cell.angle_beta   90.00
_cell.angle_gamma   90.00
#
_symmetry.space_group_name_H-M   'P 1'
#
loop_
_entity.id
_entity.type
_entity.pdbx_description
1 polymer ?
#
loop_
_entity_poly.entity_id
_entity_poly.type
_entity_poly.pdbx_seq_one_letter_code
_entity_poly.pdbx_strand_id
1 'polypeptide(L)'
;QVIPHITDEIKRNVKLLGNKYKFDFVITEIGGTVGDIESLPYLESIRQLKWELGKNALCVHLTYVPYLAAAGELKTKPTQHSVKELQSVGIQPDVLVLRAEHPLSDGLRKKVAQFCNVDDKAVVQSIDAETIYEVPLLMQAQGLDSTILEKMGLPVGETPGLGPWRKFLERRHAAETKEPINIALVGKYDLQDAYKSIREALSQAGTYNDRKVEVHFVNSEKLTDENVAEALKGMAGVMIGPGFGQRGIDGKFVAIKYTRTHDIPTFGICLGMQCIAIEFARNVLGYADADSREMDEKTPHNVIDIMEEQKAITNMGGTMRLGAYECVLQKGSKAFQAYGEEHIQERHRHRYEFNNDYKARYEAAGMKCVGINPESDLVEIVEIPALKWFIGTQFHP
;
A
#
# COMPACT_ATOMS: atom_id res chain seq x y z
N GLN A 1 -8.28 -4.48 -32.42
CA GLN A 1 -7.45 -5.70 -32.54
C GLN A 1 -6.52 -5.80 -31.33
N VAL A 2 -6.33 -7.01 -30.81
CA VAL A 2 -5.39 -7.22 -29.71
C VAL A 2 -3.97 -6.91 -30.18
N ILE A 3 -3.56 -7.49 -31.31
CA ILE A 3 -2.31 -7.19 -31.98
C ILE A 3 -2.62 -6.31 -33.20
N PRO A 4 -2.01 -5.13 -33.36
CA PRO A 4 -0.99 -4.55 -32.47
C PRO A 4 -1.55 -3.59 -31.38
N HIS A 5 -2.80 -3.17 -31.44
CA HIS A 5 -3.28 -2.00 -30.68
C HIS A 5 -3.13 -2.14 -29.16
N ILE A 6 -3.53 -3.27 -28.59
CA ILE A 6 -3.42 -3.52 -27.14
C ILE A 6 -1.98 -3.87 -26.78
N THR A 7 -1.34 -4.74 -27.55
CA THR A 7 0.05 -5.15 -27.27
C THR A 7 1.03 -3.99 -27.37
N ASP A 8 0.87 -3.08 -28.34
CA ASP A 8 1.75 -1.91 -28.46
C ASP A 8 1.55 -0.93 -27.31
N GLU A 9 0.32 -0.76 -26.83
CA GLU A 9 0.04 0.09 -25.68
C GLU A 9 0.64 -0.50 -24.38
N ILE A 10 0.54 -1.80 -24.17
CA ILE A 10 1.18 -2.47 -23.04
C ILE A 10 2.70 -2.32 -23.12
N LYS A 11 3.31 -2.61 -24.28
CA LYS A 11 4.76 -2.48 -24.49
C LYS A 11 5.23 -1.03 -24.28
N ARG A 12 4.44 -0.05 -24.74
CA ARG A 12 4.72 1.38 -24.55
C ARG A 12 4.77 1.73 -23.05
N ASN A 13 3.80 1.26 -22.27
CA ASN A 13 3.73 1.52 -20.84
C ASN A 13 4.89 0.84 -20.09
N VAL A 14 5.24 -0.40 -20.41
CA VAL A 14 6.40 -1.09 -19.82
C VAL A 14 7.70 -0.31 -20.07
N LYS A 15 7.91 0.20 -21.30
CA LYS A 15 9.11 0.97 -21.68
C LYS A 15 9.10 2.42 -21.13
N LEU A 16 7.92 2.95 -20.79
CA LEU A 16 7.74 4.37 -20.44
C LEU A 16 8.59 4.79 -19.24
N LEU A 17 8.62 3.98 -18.18
CA LEU A 17 9.37 4.29 -16.95
C LEU A 17 10.87 4.41 -17.21
N GLY A 18 11.45 3.44 -17.92
CA GLY A 18 12.85 3.48 -18.28
C GLY A 18 13.21 4.69 -19.15
N ASN A 19 12.34 5.01 -20.14
CA ASN A 19 12.55 6.14 -21.03
C ASN A 19 12.41 7.50 -20.34
N LYS A 20 11.39 7.63 -19.47
CA LYS A 20 11.07 8.89 -18.78
C LYS A 20 12.09 9.22 -17.68
N TYR A 21 12.45 8.24 -16.87
CA TYR A 21 13.26 8.45 -15.67
C TYR A 21 14.70 7.96 -15.81
N LYS A 22 15.08 7.33 -16.95
CA LYS A 22 16.42 6.81 -17.22
C LYS A 22 16.86 5.73 -16.21
N PHE A 23 15.92 4.88 -15.78
CA PHE A 23 16.23 3.77 -14.89
C PHE A 23 17.07 2.71 -15.62
N ASP A 24 18.05 2.14 -14.92
CA ASP A 24 18.86 1.04 -15.41
C ASP A 24 18.07 -0.26 -15.53
N PHE A 25 17.12 -0.49 -14.61
CA PHE A 25 16.24 -1.64 -14.57
C PHE A 25 14.77 -1.23 -14.43
N VAL A 26 13.90 -1.89 -15.17
CA VAL A 26 12.45 -1.81 -15.02
C VAL A 26 11.92 -3.20 -14.71
N ILE A 27 11.29 -3.37 -13.55
CA ILE A 27 10.66 -4.62 -13.14
C ILE A 27 9.16 -4.47 -13.35
N THR A 28 8.60 -5.33 -14.20
CA THR A 28 7.17 -5.33 -14.50
C THR A 28 6.55 -6.64 -14.00
N GLU A 29 5.59 -6.53 -13.10
CA GLU A 29 4.79 -7.67 -12.65
C GLU A 29 3.60 -7.88 -13.59
N ILE A 30 3.43 -9.12 -14.03
CA ILE A 30 2.24 -9.58 -14.73
C ILE A 30 1.38 -10.36 -13.74
N GLY A 31 0.23 -9.79 -13.40
CA GLY A 31 -0.71 -10.40 -12.47
C GLY A 31 -1.51 -11.56 -13.08
N GLY A 32 -2.13 -12.33 -12.21
CA GLY A 32 -2.93 -13.52 -12.58
C GLY A 32 -2.09 -14.77 -12.77
N THR A 33 -2.77 -15.87 -13.03
CA THR A 33 -2.15 -17.17 -13.31
C THR A 33 -1.89 -17.31 -14.81
N VAL A 34 -0.76 -17.88 -15.19
CA VAL A 34 -0.50 -18.21 -16.61
C VAL A 34 -1.57 -19.16 -17.13
N GLY A 35 -2.23 -18.77 -18.22
CA GLY A 35 -3.39 -19.47 -18.77
C GLY A 35 -4.72 -18.78 -18.51
N ASP A 36 -4.79 -17.81 -17.60
CA ASP A 36 -5.98 -16.98 -17.40
C ASP A 36 -6.23 -16.12 -18.63
N ILE A 37 -7.50 -16.01 -19.02
CA ILE A 37 -7.90 -15.30 -20.24
C ILE A 37 -7.52 -13.80 -20.19
N GLU A 38 -7.57 -13.20 -19.01
CA GLU A 38 -7.24 -11.80 -18.79
C GLU A 38 -5.74 -11.50 -18.97
N SER A 39 -4.88 -12.49 -18.76
CA SER A 39 -3.42 -12.33 -18.87
C SER A 39 -2.89 -12.50 -20.29
N LEU A 40 -3.65 -13.08 -21.21
CA LEU A 40 -3.20 -13.39 -22.56
C LEU A 40 -2.62 -12.18 -23.35
N PRO A 41 -3.24 -10.99 -23.35
CA PRO A 41 -2.67 -9.82 -24.04
C PRO A 41 -1.31 -9.37 -23.44
N TYR A 42 -1.15 -9.53 -22.15
CA TYR A 42 0.11 -9.21 -21.45
C TYR A 42 1.20 -10.23 -21.81
N LEU A 43 0.87 -11.52 -21.78
CA LEU A 43 1.82 -12.58 -22.16
C LEU A 43 2.26 -12.43 -23.62
N GLU A 44 1.35 -12.12 -24.53
CA GLU A 44 1.71 -11.83 -25.92
C GLU A 44 2.64 -10.61 -26.02
N SER A 45 2.37 -9.57 -25.26
CA SER A 45 3.22 -8.37 -25.22
C SER A 45 4.63 -8.67 -24.69
N ILE A 46 4.73 -9.52 -23.65
CA ILE A 46 6.03 -9.96 -23.09
C ILE A 46 6.80 -10.82 -24.10
N ARG A 47 6.10 -11.73 -24.82
CA ARG A 47 6.71 -12.53 -25.88
C ARG A 47 7.35 -11.63 -26.93
N GLN A 48 6.62 -10.58 -27.38
CA GLN A 48 7.13 -9.60 -28.34
C GLN A 48 8.28 -8.78 -27.75
N LEU A 49 8.20 -8.32 -26.50
CA LEU A 49 9.25 -7.58 -25.82
C LEU A 49 10.53 -8.38 -25.69
N LYS A 50 10.44 -9.66 -25.33
CA LYS A 50 11.62 -10.56 -25.30
C LYS A 50 12.29 -10.69 -26.66
N TRP A 51 11.51 -10.76 -27.73
CA TRP A 51 12.05 -10.79 -29.08
C TRP A 51 12.67 -9.45 -29.49
N GLU A 52 12.01 -8.31 -29.19
CA GLU A 52 12.50 -6.97 -29.54
C GLU A 52 13.77 -6.59 -28.77
N LEU A 53 13.85 -6.94 -27.50
CA LEU A 53 14.92 -6.49 -26.58
C LEU A 53 16.04 -7.54 -26.40
N GLY A 54 15.80 -8.78 -26.83
CA GLY A 54 16.77 -9.87 -26.71
C GLY A 54 17.22 -10.08 -25.25
N LYS A 55 18.52 -10.09 -25.02
CA LYS A 55 19.10 -10.29 -23.67
C LYS A 55 18.76 -9.18 -22.65
N ASN A 56 18.24 -8.04 -23.11
CA ASN A 56 17.81 -6.95 -22.23
C ASN A 56 16.39 -7.15 -21.66
N ALA A 57 15.74 -8.28 -21.95
CA ALA A 57 14.46 -8.64 -21.35
C ALA A 57 14.50 -10.08 -20.82
N LEU A 58 14.36 -10.23 -19.52
CA LEU A 58 14.29 -11.53 -18.85
C LEU A 58 12.86 -11.82 -18.38
N CYS A 59 12.50 -13.10 -18.41
CA CYS A 59 11.29 -13.61 -17.79
C CYS A 59 11.66 -14.38 -16.52
N VAL A 60 11.28 -13.83 -15.38
CA VAL A 60 11.34 -14.52 -14.08
C VAL A 60 9.96 -15.09 -13.81
N HIS A 61 9.83 -16.40 -13.78
CA HIS A 61 8.55 -17.07 -13.59
C HIS A 61 8.41 -17.59 -12.16
N LEU A 62 7.41 -17.06 -11.45
CA LEU A 62 7.06 -17.48 -10.10
C LEU A 62 6.05 -18.63 -10.18
N THR A 63 6.36 -19.76 -9.52
CA THR A 63 5.49 -20.94 -9.49
C THR A 63 5.30 -21.42 -8.05
N TYR A 64 4.23 -22.20 -7.84
CA TYR A 64 3.94 -22.79 -6.54
C TYR A 64 4.30 -24.27 -6.51
N VAL A 65 5.00 -24.67 -5.44
CA VAL A 65 5.35 -26.07 -5.14
C VAL A 65 4.60 -26.48 -3.87
N PRO A 66 3.39 -27.07 -3.99
CA PRO A 66 2.60 -27.43 -2.82
C PRO A 66 3.24 -28.56 -2.02
N TYR A 67 3.10 -28.48 -0.71
CA TYR A 67 3.38 -29.57 0.21
C TYR A 67 2.11 -30.37 0.47
N LEU A 68 2.15 -31.67 0.24
CA LEU A 68 1.04 -32.56 0.54
C LEU A 68 1.27 -33.20 1.91
N ALA A 69 0.67 -32.64 2.94
CA ALA A 69 0.84 -33.11 4.33
C ALA A 69 0.53 -34.61 4.50
N ALA A 70 -0.50 -35.13 3.84
CA ALA A 70 -0.85 -36.55 3.88
C ALA A 70 0.22 -37.48 3.28
N ALA A 71 1.03 -36.98 2.35
CA ALA A 71 2.12 -37.74 1.70
C ALA A 71 3.50 -37.37 2.25
N GLY A 72 3.61 -36.31 3.01
CA GLY A 72 4.87 -35.81 3.54
C GLY A 72 5.85 -35.31 2.49
N GLU A 73 5.35 -34.83 1.33
CA GLU A 73 6.21 -34.51 0.20
C GLU A 73 5.79 -33.25 -0.57
N LEU A 74 6.78 -32.56 -1.16
CA LEU A 74 6.58 -31.47 -2.09
C LEU A 74 6.28 -31.99 -3.51
N LYS A 75 5.31 -31.38 -4.19
CA LYS A 75 4.90 -31.76 -5.54
C LYS A 75 5.35 -30.73 -6.59
N THR A 76 6.21 -31.14 -7.49
CA THR A 76 6.75 -30.28 -8.57
C THR A 76 5.90 -30.28 -9.85
N LYS A 77 4.87 -31.11 -9.94
CA LYS A 77 4.00 -31.18 -11.13
C LYS A 77 3.29 -29.86 -11.44
N PRO A 78 2.72 -29.12 -10.47
CA PRO A 78 2.10 -27.82 -10.76
C PRO A 78 3.09 -26.83 -11.39
N THR A 79 4.31 -26.75 -10.89
CA THR A 79 5.39 -25.96 -11.51
C THR A 79 5.65 -26.35 -12.95
N GLN A 80 5.80 -27.66 -13.23
CA GLN A 80 6.03 -28.18 -14.59
C GLN A 80 4.88 -27.84 -15.54
N HIS A 81 3.64 -27.88 -15.06
CA HIS A 81 2.46 -27.49 -15.85
C HIS A 81 2.45 -25.99 -16.12
N SER A 82 2.68 -25.17 -15.11
CA SER A 82 2.73 -23.72 -15.25
C SER A 82 3.81 -23.27 -16.26
N VAL A 83 4.99 -23.88 -16.21
CA VAL A 83 6.05 -23.59 -17.18
C VAL A 83 5.68 -24.04 -18.58
N LYS A 84 5.05 -25.22 -18.74
CA LYS A 84 4.57 -25.67 -20.05
C LYS A 84 3.51 -24.75 -20.64
N GLU A 85 2.61 -24.26 -19.82
CA GLU A 85 1.60 -23.29 -20.25
C GLU A 85 2.25 -21.98 -20.72
N LEU A 86 3.25 -21.48 -19.99
CA LEU A 86 4.03 -20.32 -20.41
C LEU A 86 4.78 -20.56 -21.74
N GLN A 87 5.35 -21.75 -21.90
CA GLN A 87 6.02 -22.16 -23.15
C GLN A 87 5.04 -22.27 -24.32
N SER A 88 3.78 -22.67 -24.06
CA SER A 88 2.76 -22.82 -25.12
C SER A 88 2.41 -21.46 -25.76
N VAL A 89 2.56 -20.35 -25.02
CA VAL A 89 2.42 -19.00 -25.56
C VAL A 89 3.73 -18.40 -26.07
N GLY A 90 4.77 -19.24 -26.22
CA GLY A 90 6.06 -18.85 -26.82
C GLY A 90 7.03 -18.12 -25.88
N ILE A 91 6.89 -18.26 -24.57
CA ILE A 91 7.81 -17.66 -23.60
C ILE A 91 8.58 -18.76 -22.87
N GLN A 92 9.90 -18.79 -23.03
CA GLN A 92 10.79 -19.57 -22.19
C GLN A 92 11.17 -18.74 -20.96
N PRO A 93 10.93 -19.23 -19.73
CA PRO A 93 11.44 -18.56 -18.54
C PRO A 93 12.97 -18.61 -18.49
N ASP A 94 13.59 -17.52 -18.07
CA ASP A 94 15.04 -17.43 -17.88
C ASP A 94 15.43 -17.82 -16.46
N VAL A 95 14.55 -17.52 -15.50
CA VAL A 95 14.71 -17.83 -14.08
C VAL A 95 13.39 -18.37 -13.53
N LEU A 96 13.47 -19.36 -12.65
CA LEU A 96 12.32 -19.88 -11.90
C LEU A 96 12.48 -19.53 -10.42
N VAL A 97 11.41 -18.98 -9.84
CA VAL A 97 11.28 -18.79 -8.40
C VAL A 97 10.21 -19.76 -7.90
N LEU A 98 10.63 -20.71 -7.09
CA LEU A 98 9.76 -21.78 -6.54
C LEU A 98 9.21 -21.35 -5.18
N ARG A 99 7.97 -20.88 -5.15
CA ARG A 99 7.28 -20.58 -3.90
C ARG A 99 6.85 -21.87 -3.23
N ALA A 100 7.33 -22.12 -2.01
CA ALA A 100 7.04 -23.32 -1.26
C ALA A 100 6.95 -23.04 0.25
N GLU A 101 6.20 -23.85 0.97
CA GLU A 101 6.11 -23.81 2.43
C GLU A 101 7.40 -24.34 3.07
N HIS A 102 7.97 -25.40 2.48
CA HIS A 102 9.16 -26.09 2.99
C HIS A 102 10.33 -26.02 1.98
N PRO A 103 11.57 -26.10 2.47
CA PRO A 103 12.75 -26.14 1.60
C PRO A 103 12.73 -27.32 0.63
N LEU A 104 13.09 -27.06 -0.62
CA LEU A 104 13.30 -28.09 -1.65
C LEU A 104 14.69 -28.66 -1.53
N SER A 105 14.82 -29.98 -1.65
CA SER A 105 16.13 -30.62 -1.81
C SER A 105 16.78 -30.22 -3.14
N ASP A 106 18.12 -30.30 -3.20
CA ASP A 106 18.87 -30.06 -4.42
C ASP A 106 18.43 -30.96 -5.57
N GLY A 107 18.11 -32.22 -5.26
CA GLY A 107 17.59 -33.16 -6.24
C GLY A 107 16.27 -32.73 -6.86
N LEU A 108 15.34 -32.17 -6.08
CA LEU A 108 14.09 -31.63 -6.57
C LEU A 108 14.30 -30.37 -7.42
N ARG A 109 15.20 -29.48 -7.01
CA ARG A 109 15.52 -28.27 -7.79
C ARG A 109 16.13 -28.62 -9.14
N LYS A 110 17.11 -29.52 -9.18
CA LYS A 110 17.70 -30.05 -10.43
C LYS A 110 16.68 -30.71 -11.34
N LYS A 111 15.78 -31.50 -10.76
CA LYS A 111 14.67 -32.12 -11.51
C LYS A 111 13.78 -31.05 -12.15
N VAL A 112 13.41 -29.99 -11.44
CA VAL A 112 12.62 -28.87 -11.96
C VAL A 112 13.38 -28.15 -13.07
N ALA A 113 14.66 -27.83 -12.85
CA ALA A 113 15.52 -27.20 -13.84
C ALA A 113 15.53 -27.97 -15.16
N GLN A 114 15.74 -29.29 -15.09
CA GLN A 114 15.76 -30.17 -16.26
C GLN A 114 14.41 -30.23 -16.99
N PHE A 115 13.29 -30.37 -16.25
CA PHE A 115 11.96 -30.41 -16.87
C PHE A 115 11.51 -29.09 -17.50
N CYS A 116 12.02 -27.97 -16.98
CA CYS A 116 11.64 -26.62 -17.40
C CYS A 116 12.65 -25.99 -18.38
N ASN A 117 13.73 -26.68 -18.73
CA ASN A 117 14.83 -26.19 -19.57
C ASN A 117 15.41 -24.86 -19.04
N VAL A 118 15.71 -24.83 -17.73
CA VAL A 118 16.31 -23.68 -17.05
C VAL A 118 17.60 -24.16 -16.38
N ASP A 119 18.63 -23.32 -16.34
CA ASP A 119 19.89 -23.64 -15.65
C ASP A 119 19.66 -23.91 -14.17
N ASP A 120 20.36 -24.88 -13.59
CA ASP A 120 20.25 -25.23 -12.17
C ASP A 120 20.38 -24.01 -11.23
N LYS A 121 21.35 -23.10 -11.53
CA LYS A 121 21.59 -21.87 -10.78
C LYS A 121 20.48 -20.81 -10.92
N ALA A 122 19.66 -20.94 -11.95
CA ALA A 122 18.53 -20.05 -12.20
C ALA A 122 17.21 -20.59 -11.62
N VAL A 123 17.26 -21.65 -10.80
CA VAL A 123 16.14 -22.17 -10.04
C VAL A 123 16.35 -21.84 -8.56
N VAL A 124 15.69 -20.80 -8.09
CA VAL A 124 15.74 -20.35 -6.69
C VAL A 124 14.42 -20.68 -5.99
N GLN A 125 14.47 -20.84 -4.68
CA GLN A 125 13.29 -21.12 -3.86
C GLN A 125 12.93 -19.92 -2.99
N SER A 126 11.64 -19.61 -2.90
CA SER A 126 11.06 -18.65 -1.99
C SER A 126 10.23 -19.42 -0.97
N ILE A 127 10.86 -19.80 0.13
CA ILE A 127 10.19 -20.50 1.24
C ILE A 127 9.47 -19.51 2.15
N ASP A 128 8.61 -20.03 3.04
CA ASP A 128 7.99 -19.23 4.09
C ASP A 128 9.09 -18.59 4.95
N ALA A 129 8.93 -17.28 5.19
CA ALA A 129 9.81 -16.49 6.02
C ALA A 129 9.00 -15.89 7.18
N GLU A 130 9.64 -15.59 8.30
CA GLU A 130 8.97 -14.95 9.44
C GLU A 130 8.42 -13.57 9.07
N THR A 131 9.11 -12.89 8.17
CA THR A 131 8.67 -11.60 7.63
C THR A 131 9.04 -11.46 6.15
N ILE A 132 8.20 -10.75 5.39
CA ILE A 132 8.47 -10.43 3.97
C ILE A 132 9.80 -9.68 3.79
N TYR A 133 10.28 -9.00 4.82
CA TYR A 133 11.55 -8.24 4.80
C TYR A 133 12.79 -9.14 4.80
N GLU A 134 12.66 -10.43 5.08
CA GLU A 134 13.75 -11.39 4.95
C GLU A 134 13.94 -11.88 3.52
N VAL A 135 12.89 -11.83 2.70
CA VAL A 135 12.89 -12.36 1.33
C VAL A 135 14.06 -11.82 0.48
N PRO A 136 14.41 -10.52 0.48
CA PRO A 136 15.55 -10.03 -0.28
C PRO A 136 16.87 -10.72 0.10
N LEU A 137 17.10 -10.99 1.38
CA LEU A 137 18.30 -11.68 1.84
C LEU A 137 18.30 -13.17 1.45
N LEU A 138 17.13 -13.81 1.50
CA LEU A 138 16.97 -15.21 1.07
C LEU A 138 17.22 -15.36 -0.43
N MET A 139 16.77 -14.41 -1.25
CA MET A 139 17.01 -14.40 -2.69
C MET A 139 18.48 -14.11 -3.01
N GLN A 140 19.10 -13.15 -2.33
CA GLN A 140 20.51 -12.84 -2.48
C GLN A 140 21.40 -14.03 -2.10
N ALA A 141 21.10 -14.72 -0.99
CA ALA A 141 21.86 -15.90 -0.56
C ALA A 141 21.85 -17.04 -1.59
N GLN A 142 20.86 -17.07 -2.47
CA GLN A 142 20.77 -18.04 -3.58
C GLN A 142 21.32 -17.49 -4.91
N GLY A 143 21.85 -16.26 -4.93
CA GLY A 143 22.45 -15.64 -6.09
C GLY A 143 21.47 -15.24 -7.18
N LEU A 144 20.21 -14.91 -6.82
CA LEU A 144 19.21 -14.47 -7.80
C LEU A 144 19.66 -13.22 -8.56
N ASP A 145 20.18 -12.22 -7.85
CA ASP A 145 20.72 -10.97 -8.39
C ASP A 145 21.86 -11.22 -9.37
N SER A 146 22.86 -12.00 -8.96
CA SER A 146 24.01 -12.37 -9.79
C SER A 146 23.57 -13.16 -11.03
N THR A 147 22.62 -14.10 -10.88
CA THR A 147 22.08 -14.88 -12.00
C THR A 147 21.36 -14.01 -13.02
N ILE A 148 20.60 -13.01 -12.57
CA ILE A 148 19.93 -12.05 -13.46
C ILE A 148 20.97 -11.24 -14.23
N LEU A 149 21.98 -10.68 -13.56
CA LEU A 149 23.05 -9.90 -14.20
C LEU A 149 23.79 -10.73 -15.26
N GLU A 150 24.18 -11.97 -14.93
CA GLU A 150 24.84 -12.87 -15.87
C GLU A 150 23.98 -13.14 -17.12
N LYS A 151 22.68 -13.43 -16.93
CA LYS A 151 21.77 -13.71 -18.05
C LYS A 151 21.53 -12.48 -18.93
N MET A 152 21.62 -11.28 -18.38
CA MET A 152 21.57 -10.03 -19.14
C MET A 152 22.92 -9.69 -19.79
N GLY A 153 23.99 -10.45 -19.49
CA GLY A 153 25.35 -10.16 -19.96
C GLY A 153 25.95 -8.92 -19.34
N LEU A 154 25.53 -8.59 -18.12
CA LEU A 154 26.04 -7.49 -17.31
C LEU A 154 27.15 -7.97 -16.37
N PRO A 155 28.09 -7.10 -15.98
CA PRO A 155 29.12 -7.46 -15.02
C PRO A 155 28.51 -7.86 -13.67
N VAL A 156 28.95 -8.99 -13.14
CA VAL A 156 28.62 -9.36 -11.75
C VAL A 156 29.77 -8.80 -10.88
N GLY A 157 29.42 -7.74 -10.14
CA GLY A 157 30.33 -7.12 -9.18
C GLY A 157 30.36 -7.83 -7.83
N GLU A 158 30.85 -7.13 -6.82
CA GLU A 158 30.72 -7.59 -5.43
C GLU A 158 29.27 -7.63 -5.00
N THR A 159 28.89 -8.67 -4.26
CA THR A 159 27.54 -8.80 -3.71
C THR A 159 27.24 -7.63 -2.77
N PRO A 160 26.15 -6.86 -2.99
CA PRO A 160 25.79 -5.76 -2.12
C PRO A 160 25.64 -6.22 -0.67
N GLY A 161 26.26 -5.52 0.28
CA GLY A 161 26.27 -5.93 1.69
C GLY A 161 24.92 -5.81 2.40
N LEU A 162 23.97 -5.05 1.84
CA LEU A 162 22.62 -4.79 2.42
C LEU A 162 22.66 -4.44 3.92
N GLY A 163 23.73 -3.76 4.37
CA GLY A 163 23.97 -3.44 5.78
C GLY A 163 22.80 -2.70 6.45
N PRO A 164 22.25 -1.63 5.85
CA PRO A 164 21.08 -0.94 6.42
C PRO A 164 19.85 -1.83 6.54
N TRP A 165 19.64 -2.72 5.56
CA TRP A 165 18.53 -3.67 5.55
C TRP A 165 18.66 -4.73 6.66
N ARG A 166 19.87 -5.25 6.86
CA ARG A 166 20.16 -6.20 7.96
C ARG A 166 19.95 -5.56 9.32
N LYS A 167 20.40 -4.31 9.52
CA LYS A 167 20.14 -3.54 10.75
C LYS A 167 18.65 -3.32 10.99
N PHE A 168 17.88 -3.05 9.94
CA PHE A 168 16.43 -2.95 10.05
C PHE A 168 15.80 -4.26 10.53
N LEU A 169 16.22 -5.42 9.99
CA LEU A 169 15.73 -6.73 10.41
C LEU A 169 16.12 -7.05 11.86
N GLU A 170 17.36 -6.80 12.26
CA GLU A 170 17.82 -6.97 13.64
C GLU A 170 16.95 -6.15 14.61
N ARG A 171 16.69 -4.88 14.25
CA ARG A 171 15.85 -4.00 15.04
C ARG A 171 14.39 -4.49 15.09
N ARG A 172 13.87 -4.98 13.97
CA ARG A 172 12.53 -5.58 13.90
C ARG A 172 12.40 -6.80 14.80
N HIS A 173 13.32 -7.74 14.74
CA HIS A 173 13.31 -8.91 15.61
C HIS A 173 13.40 -8.52 17.10
N ALA A 174 14.24 -7.55 17.44
CA ALA A 174 14.30 -7.02 18.80
C ALA A 174 12.99 -6.35 19.23
N ALA A 175 12.31 -5.62 18.35
CA ALA A 175 11.03 -4.99 18.63
C ALA A 175 9.92 -6.02 18.89
N GLU A 176 9.89 -7.13 18.14
CA GLU A 176 8.89 -8.21 18.31
C GLU A 176 8.94 -8.88 19.72
N THR A 177 10.05 -8.75 20.43
CA THR A 177 10.18 -9.28 21.82
C THR A 177 9.61 -8.34 22.89
N LYS A 178 9.16 -7.14 22.52
CA LYS A 178 8.64 -6.14 23.45
C LYS A 178 7.13 -6.30 23.66
N GLU A 179 6.66 -5.76 24.80
CA GLU A 179 5.22 -5.64 25.03
C GLU A 179 4.57 -4.81 23.93
N PRO A 180 3.46 -5.27 23.36
CA PRO A 180 2.85 -4.63 22.21
C PRO A 180 2.17 -3.30 22.58
N ILE A 181 2.26 -2.36 21.67
CA ILE A 181 1.40 -1.18 21.63
C ILE A 181 0.18 -1.53 20.77
N ASN A 182 -1.00 -1.50 21.37
CA ASN A 182 -2.24 -1.84 20.70
C ASN A 182 -2.82 -0.61 20.01
N ILE A 183 -3.03 -0.70 18.69
CA ILE A 183 -3.62 0.36 17.87
C ILE A 183 -4.92 -0.16 17.27
N ALA A 184 -6.03 0.56 17.48
CA ALA A 184 -7.28 0.27 16.81
C ALA A 184 -7.26 0.84 15.39
N LEU A 185 -7.67 0.05 14.41
CA LEU A 185 -7.93 0.47 13.05
C LEU A 185 -9.44 0.43 12.80
N VAL A 186 -10.08 1.59 12.88
CA VAL A 186 -11.52 1.73 12.67
C VAL A 186 -11.80 1.85 11.18
N GLY A 187 -12.45 0.85 10.62
CA GLY A 187 -12.70 0.73 9.20
C GLY A 187 -13.92 -0.10 8.86
N LYS A 188 -14.29 -0.15 7.59
CA LYS A 188 -15.45 -0.89 7.10
C LYS A 188 -15.11 -2.13 6.26
N TYR A 189 -13.84 -2.33 5.95
CA TYR A 189 -13.39 -3.46 5.12
C TYR A 189 -12.69 -4.49 5.99
N ASP A 190 -13.38 -5.58 6.31
CA ASP A 190 -12.86 -6.69 7.11
C ASP A 190 -12.26 -7.79 6.21
N LEU A 191 -11.28 -7.40 5.40
CA LEU A 191 -10.51 -8.31 4.55
C LEU A 191 -9.04 -8.23 4.94
N GLN A 192 -8.31 -9.35 4.86
CA GLN A 192 -6.89 -9.40 5.22
C GLN A 192 -6.04 -8.42 4.40
N ASP A 193 -6.39 -8.22 3.12
CA ASP A 193 -5.69 -7.28 2.23
C ASP A 193 -6.16 -5.83 2.36
N ALA A 194 -7.29 -5.60 3.04
CA ALA A 194 -7.74 -4.25 3.32
C ALA A 194 -6.78 -3.58 4.31
N TYR A 195 -6.46 -2.33 4.03
CA TYR A 195 -5.57 -1.51 4.88
C TYR A 195 -4.15 -2.08 5.05
N LYS A 196 -3.67 -2.92 4.12
CA LYS A 196 -2.35 -3.56 4.23
C LYS A 196 -1.23 -2.53 4.39
N SER A 197 -1.23 -1.46 3.58
CA SER A 197 -0.22 -0.39 3.69
C SER A 197 -0.22 0.28 5.06
N ILE A 198 -1.38 0.50 5.68
CA ILE A 198 -1.49 1.08 7.03
C ILE A 198 -0.93 0.12 8.07
N ARG A 199 -1.24 -1.17 7.97
CA ARG A 199 -0.69 -2.18 8.89
C ARG A 199 0.83 -2.27 8.78
N GLU A 200 1.36 -2.27 7.55
CA GLU A 200 2.80 -2.29 7.30
C GLU A 200 3.48 -1.01 7.79
N ALA A 201 2.90 0.16 7.55
CA ALA A 201 3.42 1.44 8.04
C ALA A 201 3.49 1.49 9.58
N LEU A 202 2.44 1.02 10.26
CA LEU A 202 2.43 0.92 11.73
C LEU A 202 3.47 -0.07 12.24
N SER A 203 3.64 -1.20 11.57
CA SER A 203 4.66 -2.20 11.91
C SER A 203 6.08 -1.63 11.74
N GLN A 204 6.34 -0.92 10.65
CA GLN A 204 7.62 -0.24 10.39
C GLN A 204 7.88 0.88 11.42
N ALA A 205 6.86 1.69 11.72
CA ALA A 205 6.95 2.71 12.75
C ALA A 205 7.26 2.10 14.13
N GLY A 206 6.65 0.96 14.45
CA GLY A 206 6.98 0.18 15.65
C GLY A 206 8.44 -0.23 15.66
N THR A 207 8.94 -0.83 14.58
CA THR A 207 10.35 -1.20 14.41
C THR A 207 11.27 0.02 14.60
N TYR A 208 10.93 1.15 13.98
CA TYR A 208 11.72 2.39 14.09
C TYR A 208 11.77 2.94 15.52
N ASN A 209 10.72 2.74 16.30
CA ASN A 209 10.61 3.18 17.69
C ASN A 209 10.96 2.07 18.72
N ASP A 210 11.53 0.96 18.31
CA ASP A 210 11.88 -0.20 19.14
C ASP A 210 10.68 -0.73 19.95
N ARG A 211 9.51 -0.82 19.30
CA ARG A 211 8.26 -1.31 19.89
C ARG A 211 7.58 -2.28 18.95
N LYS A 212 6.96 -3.31 19.53
CA LYS A 212 5.98 -4.12 18.83
C LYS A 212 4.69 -3.32 18.69
N VAL A 213 4.06 -3.37 17.52
CA VAL A 213 2.73 -2.79 17.30
C VAL A 213 1.76 -3.88 16.88
N GLU A 214 0.66 -3.99 17.59
CA GLU A 214 -0.46 -4.89 17.24
C GLU A 214 -1.64 -4.04 16.77
N VAL A 215 -2.11 -4.32 15.54
CA VAL A 215 -3.22 -3.58 14.92
C VAL A 215 -4.50 -4.40 15.02
N HIS A 216 -5.45 -3.87 15.80
CA HIS A 216 -6.75 -4.46 16.02
C HIS A 216 -7.80 -3.82 15.10
N PHE A 217 -8.39 -4.62 14.22
CA PHE A 217 -9.45 -4.12 13.35
C PHE A 217 -10.75 -3.94 14.14
N VAL A 218 -11.33 -2.76 14.04
CA VAL A 218 -12.62 -2.41 14.64
C VAL A 218 -13.60 -2.06 13.53
N ASN A 219 -14.63 -2.89 13.34
CA ASN A 219 -15.62 -2.68 12.31
C ASN A 219 -16.50 -1.48 12.64
N SER A 220 -16.38 -0.42 11.86
CA SER A 220 -17.13 0.83 12.07
C SER A 220 -18.65 0.69 11.91
N GLU A 221 -19.14 -0.31 11.17
CA GLU A 221 -20.58 -0.54 11.04
C GLU A 221 -21.24 -1.05 12.34
N LYS A 222 -20.41 -1.56 13.26
CA LYS A 222 -20.87 -2.12 14.54
C LYS A 222 -20.63 -1.20 15.74
N LEU A 223 -19.97 -0.04 15.54
CA LEU A 223 -19.70 0.89 16.62
C LEU A 223 -20.91 1.78 16.91
N THR A 224 -21.21 1.90 18.19
CA THR A 224 -22.27 2.77 18.75
C THR A 224 -21.73 3.51 19.98
N ASP A 225 -22.44 4.56 20.43
CA ASP A 225 -22.08 5.29 21.66
C ASP A 225 -22.03 4.36 22.90
N GLU A 226 -22.82 3.26 22.92
CA GLU A 226 -22.88 2.33 24.04
C GLU A 226 -21.70 1.37 24.09
N ASN A 227 -21.12 1.01 22.92
CA ASN A 227 -20.09 -0.04 22.87
C ASN A 227 -18.67 0.47 22.56
N VAL A 228 -18.51 1.73 22.16
CA VAL A 228 -17.23 2.29 21.73
C VAL A 228 -16.17 2.26 22.82
N ALA A 229 -16.56 2.49 24.07
CA ALA A 229 -15.64 2.47 25.20
C ALA A 229 -15.01 1.09 25.41
N GLU A 230 -15.80 0.01 25.29
CA GLU A 230 -15.29 -1.36 25.39
C GLU A 230 -14.51 -1.78 24.14
N ALA A 231 -14.96 -1.37 22.93
CA ALA A 231 -14.28 -1.68 21.68
C ALA A 231 -12.89 -1.04 21.56
N LEU A 232 -12.68 0.12 22.19
CA LEU A 232 -11.40 0.83 22.19
C LEU A 232 -10.61 0.71 23.49
N LYS A 233 -11.07 -0.16 24.39
CA LYS A 233 -10.39 -0.39 25.68
C LYS A 233 -8.98 -0.95 25.49
N GLY A 234 -8.01 -0.32 26.17
CA GLY A 234 -6.61 -0.75 26.10
C GLY A 234 -5.88 -0.35 24.82
N MET A 235 -6.51 0.38 23.92
CA MET A 235 -5.86 0.92 22.73
C MET A 235 -5.04 2.18 23.08
N ALA A 236 -3.78 2.18 22.68
CA ALA A 236 -2.88 3.32 22.86
C ALA A 236 -3.12 4.44 21.84
N GLY A 237 -3.75 4.10 20.72
CA GLY A 237 -4.11 5.03 19.66
C GLY A 237 -5.15 4.44 18.71
N VAL A 238 -5.78 5.32 17.92
CA VAL A 238 -6.84 4.95 16.98
C VAL A 238 -6.56 5.51 15.60
N MET A 239 -6.57 4.64 14.59
CA MET A 239 -6.52 5.00 13.19
C MET A 239 -7.94 5.01 12.62
N ILE A 240 -8.36 6.14 12.04
CA ILE A 240 -9.60 6.21 11.27
C ILE A 240 -9.27 5.97 9.81
N GLY A 241 -9.60 4.78 9.35
CA GLY A 241 -9.19 4.28 8.03
C GLY A 241 -9.82 5.03 6.85
N PRO A 242 -9.14 5.03 5.69
CA PRO A 242 -9.68 5.59 4.44
C PRO A 242 -10.87 4.76 3.91
N GLY A 243 -11.51 5.26 2.85
CA GLY A 243 -12.62 4.61 2.17
C GLY A 243 -13.45 5.58 1.35
N PHE A 244 -14.59 5.10 0.82
CA PHE A 244 -15.54 5.87 0.02
C PHE A 244 -16.97 5.55 0.42
N GLY A 245 -17.88 6.50 0.22
CA GLY A 245 -19.32 6.33 0.44
C GLY A 245 -19.75 6.20 1.90
N GLN A 246 -21.05 6.17 2.10
CA GLN A 246 -21.71 6.38 3.39
C GLN A 246 -21.60 5.19 4.38
N ARG A 247 -21.37 3.97 3.89
CA ARG A 247 -21.36 2.77 4.73
C ARG A 247 -20.30 2.86 5.84
N GLY A 248 -20.69 2.66 7.09
CA GLY A 248 -19.81 2.64 8.27
C GLY A 248 -19.28 4.00 8.72
N ILE A 249 -19.85 5.11 8.23
CA ILE A 249 -19.45 6.46 8.60
C ILE A 249 -19.87 6.82 10.01
N ASP A 250 -21.11 6.47 10.42
CA ASP A 250 -21.63 6.80 11.75
C ASP A 250 -20.75 6.24 12.86
N GLY A 251 -20.30 5.01 12.73
CA GLY A 251 -19.36 4.42 13.70
C GLY A 251 -17.98 5.08 13.70
N LYS A 252 -17.53 5.66 12.59
CA LYS A 252 -16.33 6.49 12.59
C LYS A 252 -16.54 7.78 13.38
N PHE A 253 -17.69 8.44 13.23
CA PHE A 253 -18.04 9.63 14.05
C PHE A 253 -18.08 9.29 15.54
N VAL A 254 -18.67 8.15 15.90
CA VAL A 254 -18.70 7.66 17.28
C VAL A 254 -17.27 7.46 17.81
N ALA A 255 -16.39 6.78 17.06
CA ALA A 255 -15.01 6.58 17.45
C ALA A 255 -14.24 7.91 17.61
N ILE A 256 -14.38 8.83 16.64
CA ILE A 256 -13.72 10.15 16.65
C ILE A 256 -14.20 10.98 17.85
N LYS A 257 -15.50 11.06 18.10
CA LYS A 257 -16.07 11.74 19.26
C LYS A 257 -15.50 11.19 20.56
N TYR A 258 -15.51 9.87 20.70
CA TYR A 258 -14.98 9.20 21.89
C TYR A 258 -13.49 9.51 22.09
N THR A 259 -12.65 9.34 21.07
CA THR A 259 -11.21 9.57 21.19
C THR A 259 -10.87 11.04 21.42
N ARG A 260 -11.58 11.97 20.78
CA ARG A 260 -11.39 13.41 20.98
C ARG A 260 -11.73 13.85 22.42
N THR A 261 -12.81 13.34 22.98
CA THR A 261 -13.27 13.71 24.33
C THR A 261 -12.48 13.03 25.45
N HIS A 262 -11.74 11.94 25.13
CA HIS A 262 -10.91 11.20 26.09
C HIS A 262 -9.40 11.38 25.85
N ASP A 263 -9.00 12.31 24.97
CA ASP A 263 -7.60 12.60 24.63
C ASP A 263 -6.79 11.33 24.24
N ILE A 264 -7.45 10.43 23.49
CA ILE A 264 -6.80 9.23 22.92
C ILE A 264 -6.15 9.62 21.60
N PRO A 265 -4.84 9.32 21.39
CA PRO A 265 -4.15 9.58 20.13
C PRO A 265 -4.94 9.06 18.92
N THR A 266 -5.22 9.95 17.96
CA THR A 266 -6.05 9.65 16.81
C THR A 266 -5.41 10.15 15.53
N PHE A 267 -5.42 9.31 14.48
CA PHE A 267 -4.97 9.67 13.16
C PHE A 267 -5.99 9.27 12.10
N GLY A 268 -6.47 10.25 11.32
CA GLY A 268 -7.44 10.03 10.24
C GLY A 268 -6.80 10.16 8.87
N ILE A 269 -6.99 9.16 8.00
CA ILE A 269 -6.43 9.16 6.63
C ILE A 269 -7.55 9.31 5.61
N CYS A 270 -7.42 10.29 4.71
CA CYS A 270 -8.32 10.57 3.59
C CYS A 270 -9.76 10.75 4.09
N LEU A 271 -10.66 9.80 3.86
CA LEU A 271 -12.01 9.81 4.44
C LEU A 271 -11.98 9.94 5.98
N GLY A 272 -10.93 9.42 6.64
CA GLY A 272 -10.76 9.57 8.08
C GLY A 272 -10.57 11.02 8.51
N MET A 273 -9.79 11.82 7.77
CA MET A 273 -9.68 13.25 7.99
C MET A 273 -11.02 13.96 7.78
N GLN A 274 -11.74 13.62 6.71
CA GLN A 274 -13.04 14.18 6.40
C GLN A 274 -14.03 13.91 7.54
N CYS A 275 -14.05 12.68 8.06
CA CYS A 275 -14.85 12.32 9.23
C CYS A 275 -14.46 13.11 10.48
N ILE A 276 -13.15 13.37 10.71
CA ILE A 276 -12.68 14.23 11.79
C ILE A 276 -13.23 15.66 11.64
N ALA A 277 -13.18 16.22 10.44
CA ALA A 277 -13.70 17.55 10.18
C ALA A 277 -15.23 17.61 10.41
N ILE A 278 -15.99 16.64 9.90
CA ILE A 278 -17.45 16.58 10.06
C ILE A 278 -17.82 16.42 11.54
N GLU A 279 -17.18 15.51 12.28
CA GLU A 279 -17.45 15.31 13.71
C GLU A 279 -17.20 16.60 14.50
N PHE A 280 -16.09 17.28 14.23
CA PHE A 280 -15.76 18.54 14.88
C PHE A 280 -16.81 19.64 14.56
N ALA A 281 -17.25 19.72 13.32
CA ALA A 281 -18.32 20.66 12.95
C ALA A 281 -19.62 20.37 13.71
N ARG A 282 -20.02 19.12 13.80
CA ARG A 282 -21.26 18.72 14.49
C ARG A 282 -21.20 18.98 16.00
N ASN A 283 -20.11 18.59 16.65
CA ASN A 283 -20.05 18.54 18.11
C ASN A 283 -19.29 19.72 18.75
N VAL A 284 -18.50 20.48 17.99
CA VAL A 284 -17.75 21.64 18.52
C VAL A 284 -18.23 22.95 17.92
N LEU A 285 -18.47 23.01 16.60
CA LEU A 285 -19.00 24.21 15.94
C LEU A 285 -20.53 24.35 16.07
N GLY A 286 -21.23 23.26 16.43
CA GLY A 286 -22.68 23.27 16.62
C GLY A 286 -23.49 23.13 15.32
N TYR A 287 -22.86 22.74 14.20
CA TYR A 287 -23.55 22.46 12.94
C TYR A 287 -24.00 21.00 12.90
N ALA A 288 -25.11 20.69 13.57
CA ALA A 288 -25.60 19.31 13.76
C ALA A 288 -25.83 18.56 12.44
N ASP A 289 -26.09 19.28 11.37
CA ASP A 289 -26.32 18.80 10.00
C ASP A 289 -25.08 18.91 9.08
N ALA A 290 -23.90 19.23 9.62
CA ALA A 290 -22.67 19.26 8.83
C ALA A 290 -22.36 17.89 8.24
N ASP A 291 -22.02 17.89 6.95
CA ASP A 291 -21.66 16.66 6.24
C ASP A 291 -20.72 16.92 5.05
N SER A 292 -20.36 15.84 4.38
CA SER A 292 -19.76 15.83 3.05
C SER A 292 -20.85 15.79 1.99
N ARG A 293 -20.68 16.50 0.89
CA ARG A 293 -21.56 16.34 -0.30
C ARG A 293 -21.47 14.95 -0.95
N GLU A 294 -20.49 14.15 -0.61
CA GLU A 294 -20.46 12.73 -0.98
C GLU A 294 -21.56 11.95 -0.25
N MET A 295 -21.87 12.32 1.00
CA MET A 295 -22.79 11.62 1.89
C MET A 295 -24.20 12.22 1.82
N ASP A 296 -24.29 13.55 1.81
CA ASP A 296 -25.53 14.30 1.67
C ASP A 296 -25.34 15.50 0.73
N GLU A 297 -25.81 15.38 -0.52
CA GLU A 297 -25.72 16.44 -1.53
C GLU A 297 -26.45 17.73 -1.10
N LYS A 298 -27.40 17.65 -0.18
CA LYS A 298 -28.27 18.75 0.24
C LYS A 298 -27.89 19.34 1.58
N THR A 299 -26.84 18.86 2.21
CA THR A 299 -26.43 19.40 3.52
C THR A 299 -26.24 20.92 3.44
N PRO A 300 -26.83 21.70 4.37
CA PRO A 300 -26.64 23.13 4.42
C PRO A 300 -25.25 23.53 4.92
N HIS A 301 -24.55 22.62 5.62
CA HIS A 301 -23.19 22.83 6.10
C HIS A 301 -22.25 21.79 5.49
N ASN A 302 -21.92 21.96 4.20
CA ASN A 302 -21.02 21.13 3.43
C ASN A 302 -19.55 21.42 3.78
N VAL A 303 -19.13 21.00 4.95
CA VAL A 303 -17.75 21.20 5.45
C VAL A 303 -16.71 20.40 4.65
N ILE A 304 -17.16 19.39 3.92
CA ILE A 304 -16.43 18.66 2.89
C ILE A 304 -17.21 18.81 1.58
N ASP A 305 -16.55 19.32 0.54
CA ASP A 305 -17.19 19.59 -0.75
C ASP A 305 -16.36 19.06 -1.92
N ILE A 306 -16.95 19.03 -3.09
CA ILE A 306 -16.25 18.74 -4.34
C ILE A 306 -15.41 19.95 -4.75
N MET A 307 -14.26 19.71 -5.36
CA MET A 307 -13.41 20.79 -5.87
C MET A 307 -14.15 21.65 -6.91
N GLU A 308 -13.90 22.96 -6.92
CA GLU A 308 -14.52 23.89 -7.86
C GLU A 308 -14.31 23.48 -9.32
N GLU A 309 -13.11 23.02 -9.66
CA GLU A 309 -12.76 22.55 -11.01
C GLU A 309 -13.56 21.32 -11.46
N GLN A 310 -14.11 20.57 -10.51
CA GLN A 310 -14.87 19.35 -10.78
C GLN A 310 -16.39 19.59 -10.84
N LYS A 311 -16.89 20.74 -10.39
CA LYS A 311 -18.30 21.09 -10.42
C LYS A 311 -18.89 21.18 -11.84
N ALA A 312 -18.05 21.45 -12.84
CA ALA A 312 -18.44 21.56 -14.25
C ALA A 312 -18.35 20.24 -15.04
N ILE A 313 -17.87 19.15 -14.43
CA ILE A 313 -17.60 17.90 -15.16
C ILE A 313 -18.79 16.94 -15.00
N THR A 314 -19.49 16.64 -16.10
CA THR A 314 -20.63 15.72 -16.14
C THR A 314 -20.22 14.23 -16.14
N ASN A 315 -18.95 13.92 -16.40
CA ASN A 315 -18.46 12.53 -16.47
C ASN A 315 -17.53 12.24 -15.29
N MET A 316 -18.03 11.51 -14.28
CA MET A 316 -17.36 11.25 -13.00
C MET A 316 -16.07 10.40 -13.12
N GLY A 317 -15.84 9.72 -14.25
CA GLY A 317 -14.61 8.97 -14.51
C GLY A 317 -13.46 9.89 -14.86
N GLY A 318 -12.44 10.00 -14.00
CA GLY A 318 -11.26 10.85 -14.25
C GLY A 318 -11.23 12.17 -13.46
N THR A 319 -12.17 12.39 -12.54
CA THR A 319 -12.22 13.60 -11.69
C THR A 319 -11.55 13.43 -10.32
N MET A 320 -10.89 12.29 -10.06
CA MET A 320 -10.15 12.10 -8.83
C MET A 320 -8.82 12.84 -8.86
N ARG A 321 -8.45 13.47 -7.76
CA ARG A 321 -7.10 13.96 -7.54
C ARG A 321 -6.19 12.74 -7.30
N LEU A 322 -5.31 12.47 -8.25
CA LEU A 322 -4.46 11.29 -8.28
C LEU A 322 -2.99 11.68 -8.40
N GLY A 323 -2.13 11.02 -7.63
CA GLY A 323 -0.68 11.22 -7.69
C GLY A 323 -0.15 12.01 -6.51
N ALA A 324 1.12 12.41 -6.61
CA ALA A 324 1.81 13.18 -5.58
C ALA A 324 1.56 14.68 -5.76
N TYR A 325 1.19 15.33 -4.67
CA TYR A 325 1.00 16.78 -4.60
C TYR A 325 1.80 17.36 -3.43
N GLU A 326 2.24 18.58 -3.60
CA GLU A 326 2.95 19.31 -2.57
C GLU A 326 2.01 19.72 -1.43
N CYS A 327 2.52 19.63 -0.20
CA CYS A 327 1.87 20.16 0.98
C CYS A 327 2.91 20.93 1.80
N VAL A 328 2.58 22.17 2.16
CA VAL A 328 3.41 23.03 3.01
C VAL A 328 2.90 22.93 4.44
N LEU A 329 3.80 22.54 5.36
CA LEU A 329 3.49 22.31 6.76
C LEU A 329 3.74 23.57 7.60
N GLN A 330 2.79 23.85 8.49
CA GLN A 330 2.95 24.93 9.46
C GLN A 330 4.05 24.59 10.48
N LYS A 331 5.09 25.42 10.56
CA LYS A 331 6.15 25.26 11.57
C LYS A 331 5.59 25.24 12.99
N GLY A 332 6.09 24.31 13.79
CA GLY A 332 5.65 24.12 15.17
C GLY A 332 4.43 23.23 15.35
N SER A 333 3.74 22.81 14.27
CA SER A 333 2.70 21.81 14.34
C SER A 333 3.27 20.41 14.65
N LYS A 334 2.44 19.50 15.16
CA LYS A 334 2.84 18.10 15.37
C LYS A 334 3.10 17.39 14.04
N ALA A 335 2.34 17.73 13.00
CA ALA A 335 2.60 17.24 11.66
C ALA A 335 4.00 17.65 11.18
N PHE A 336 4.39 18.92 11.32
CA PHE A 336 5.74 19.37 11.00
C PHE A 336 6.82 18.64 11.81
N GLN A 337 6.59 18.42 13.11
CA GLN A 337 7.53 17.67 13.96
C GLN A 337 7.69 16.21 13.51
N ALA A 338 6.63 15.59 13.02
CA ALA A 338 6.67 14.21 12.53
C ALA A 338 7.44 14.06 11.21
N TYR A 339 7.27 15.00 10.28
CA TYR A 339 7.98 14.99 8.99
C TYR A 339 9.42 15.53 9.11
N GLY A 340 9.65 16.53 9.95
CA GLY A 340 10.96 17.18 10.09
C GLY A 340 11.31 18.16 8.97
N GLU A 341 10.40 18.42 8.03
CA GLU A 341 10.57 19.31 6.90
C GLU A 341 9.30 20.11 6.60
N GLU A 342 9.43 21.26 5.95
CA GLU A 342 8.32 22.18 5.68
C GLU A 342 7.54 21.81 4.41
N HIS A 343 8.23 21.31 3.41
CA HIS A 343 7.68 20.95 2.11
C HIS A 343 7.69 19.43 1.95
N ILE A 344 6.52 18.83 1.83
CA ILE A 344 6.36 17.39 1.62
C ILE A 344 5.60 17.13 0.32
N GLN A 345 5.79 15.96 -0.24
CA GLN A 345 5.00 15.46 -1.37
C GLN A 345 4.36 14.16 -1.00
N GLU A 346 3.03 14.10 -1.04
CA GLU A 346 2.27 12.93 -0.63
C GLU A 346 1.24 12.51 -1.68
N ARG A 347 0.88 11.23 -1.66
CA ARG A 347 -0.01 10.62 -2.64
C ARG A 347 -1.47 10.83 -2.29
N HIS A 348 -2.23 11.37 -3.23
CA HIS A 348 -3.67 11.59 -3.15
C HIS A 348 -4.46 10.55 -3.98
N ARG A 349 -5.66 10.23 -3.48
CA ARG A 349 -6.68 9.45 -4.20
C ARG A 349 -8.06 9.79 -3.64
N HIS A 350 -8.58 10.95 -3.97
CA HIS A 350 -9.88 11.41 -3.49
C HIS A 350 -10.51 12.41 -4.46
N ARG A 351 -11.79 12.74 -4.23
CA ARG A 351 -12.55 13.70 -5.02
C ARG A 351 -13.04 14.87 -4.17
N TYR A 352 -13.35 14.61 -2.91
CA TYR A 352 -13.89 15.58 -1.97
C TYR A 352 -12.77 16.12 -1.08
N GLU A 353 -12.90 17.41 -0.74
CA GLU A 353 -11.89 18.19 -0.04
C GLU A 353 -12.51 18.95 1.13
N PHE A 354 -11.67 19.39 2.07
CA PHE A 354 -12.07 20.32 3.11
C PHE A 354 -12.55 21.64 2.49
N ASN A 355 -13.72 22.13 2.91
CA ASN A 355 -14.29 23.38 2.40
C ASN A 355 -13.66 24.58 3.12
N ASN A 356 -12.86 25.34 2.41
CA ASN A 356 -12.13 26.49 2.93
C ASN A 356 -13.02 27.62 3.47
N ASP A 357 -14.30 27.72 3.08
CA ASP A 357 -15.25 28.69 3.63
C ASP A 357 -15.46 28.52 5.15
N TYR A 358 -15.18 27.33 5.66
CA TYR A 358 -15.27 27.03 7.09
C TYR A 358 -13.95 27.15 7.85
N LYS A 359 -12.79 27.25 7.17
CA LYS A 359 -11.45 27.22 7.74
C LYS A 359 -11.30 28.13 8.97
N ALA A 360 -11.67 29.39 8.85
CA ALA A 360 -11.55 30.36 9.95
C ALA A 360 -12.37 29.96 11.19
N ARG A 361 -13.52 29.30 11.00
CA ARG A 361 -14.38 28.82 12.10
C ARG A 361 -13.76 27.65 12.83
N TYR A 362 -13.15 26.70 12.10
CA TYR A 362 -12.42 25.58 12.68
C TYR A 362 -11.22 26.07 13.50
N GLU A 363 -10.45 27.00 12.93
CA GLU A 363 -9.25 27.54 13.59
C GLU A 363 -9.58 28.34 14.86
N ALA A 364 -10.69 29.10 14.84
CA ALA A 364 -11.18 29.83 16.02
C ALA A 364 -11.66 28.87 17.13
N ALA A 365 -12.20 27.69 16.76
CA ALA A 365 -12.68 26.69 17.70
C ALA A 365 -11.59 25.70 18.16
N GLY A 366 -10.36 25.82 17.66
CA GLY A 366 -9.21 25.04 18.15
C GLY A 366 -8.73 23.88 17.25
N MET A 367 -9.35 23.65 16.09
CA MET A 367 -8.77 22.78 15.06
C MET A 367 -7.99 23.65 14.08
N LYS A 368 -6.72 23.34 13.85
CA LYS A 368 -5.82 24.10 12.97
C LYS A 368 -5.63 23.39 11.64
N CYS A 369 -5.59 24.17 10.55
CA CYS A 369 -5.26 23.71 9.21
C CYS A 369 -3.75 23.88 9.02
N VAL A 370 -3.00 22.82 9.33
CA VAL A 370 -1.53 22.87 9.45
C VAL A 370 -0.77 22.38 8.25
N GLY A 371 -1.45 21.82 7.25
CA GLY A 371 -0.89 21.45 5.97
C GLY A 371 -1.75 22.00 4.84
N ILE A 372 -1.14 22.73 3.90
CA ILE A 372 -1.85 23.43 2.81
C ILE A 372 -1.14 23.12 1.50
N ASN A 373 -1.91 22.80 0.46
CA ASN A 373 -1.37 22.76 -0.89
C ASN A 373 -1.12 24.19 -1.39
N PRO A 374 0.12 24.54 -1.82
CA PRO A 374 0.46 25.92 -2.16
C PRO A 374 -0.17 26.40 -3.48
N GLU A 375 -0.55 25.49 -4.39
CA GLU A 375 -1.12 25.84 -5.70
C GLU A 375 -2.63 26.09 -5.64
N SER A 376 -3.34 25.29 -4.84
CA SER A 376 -4.81 25.29 -4.78
C SER A 376 -5.39 25.85 -3.48
N ASP A 377 -4.55 26.20 -2.49
CA ASP A 377 -4.92 26.58 -1.12
C ASP A 377 -5.81 25.53 -0.40
N LEU A 378 -5.80 24.28 -0.86
CA LEU A 378 -6.57 23.19 -0.25
C LEU A 378 -5.95 22.77 1.08
N VAL A 379 -6.81 22.51 2.08
CA VAL A 379 -6.39 22.00 3.38
C VAL A 379 -6.08 20.50 3.26
N GLU A 380 -4.82 20.14 3.48
CA GLU A 380 -4.32 18.77 3.39
C GLU A 380 -4.18 18.11 4.76
N ILE A 381 -3.98 18.90 5.81
CA ILE A 381 -3.83 18.39 7.18
C ILE A 381 -4.61 19.26 8.16
N VAL A 382 -5.40 18.61 9.01
CA VAL A 382 -6.02 19.23 10.18
C VAL A 382 -5.40 18.67 11.47
N GLU A 383 -5.29 19.51 12.49
CA GLU A 383 -4.72 19.15 13.81
C GLU A 383 -5.51 19.81 14.92
N ILE A 384 -5.72 19.09 16.05
CA ILE A 384 -6.19 19.69 17.31
C ILE A 384 -5.00 19.78 18.27
N PRO A 385 -4.32 20.93 18.35
CA PRO A 385 -3.06 21.06 19.11
C PRO A 385 -3.20 20.80 20.62
N ALA A 386 -4.38 21.06 21.17
CA ALA A 386 -4.66 20.87 22.59
C ALA A 386 -4.67 19.40 23.04
N LEU A 387 -4.87 18.45 22.11
CA LEU A 387 -4.86 17.02 22.40
C LEU A 387 -3.46 16.43 22.20
N LYS A 388 -3.18 15.29 22.82
CA LYS A 388 -1.87 14.61 22.76
C LYS A 388 -1.44 14.36 21.30
N TRP A 389 -2.32 13.78 20.50
CA TRP A 389 -2.13 13.54 19.07
C TRP A 389 -3.49 13.41 18.40
N PHE A 390 -3.91 14.40 17.65
CA PHE A 390 -5.18 14.35 16.92
C PHE A 390 -5.02 15.02 15.57
N ILE A 391 -4.77 14.22 14.54
CA ILE A 391 -4.37 14.69 13.21
C ILE A 391 -5.19 13.95 12.16
N GLY A 392 -5.56 14.66 11.11
CA GLY A 392 -6.14 14.09 9.90
C GLY A 392 -5.36 14.54 8.68
N THR A 393 -5.07 13.62 7.74
CA THR A 393 -4.44 13.91 6.45
C THR A 393 -5.38 13.56 5.31
N GLN A 394 -5.48 14.43 4.29
CA GLN A 394 -6.30 14.15 3.11
C GLN A 394 -5.60 13.16 2.17
N PHE A 395 -4.30 13.18 2.15
CA PHE A 395 -3.46 12.23 1.42
C PHE A 395 -3.25 10.91 2.18
N HIS A 396 -2.55 9.98 1.54
CA HIS A 396 -2.15 8.69 2.10
C HIS A 396 -0.64 8.69 2.34
N PRO A 397 -0.19 9.02 3.56
CA PRO A 397 1.22 9.09 3.90
C PRO A 397 1.91 7.73 3.89
#